data_987695f4cdc4221731fe03057719efff
#
_entry.id   987695f4cdc4221731fe03057719efff
#
_cell.length_a   1.000
_cell.length_b   1.000
_cell.length_c   1.000
_cell.angle_alpha   90.00
_cell.angle_beta   90.00
_cell.angle_gamma   90.00
#
_symmetry.space_group_name_H-M   'P 1'
#
loop_
_entity.id
_entity.type
_entity.pdbx_description
1 polymer ?
#
loop_
_entity_poly.entity_id
_entity_poly.type
_entity_poly.pdbx_seq_one_letter_code
_entity_poly.pdbx_strand_id
1 'polypeptide(L)'
;GGRVNYGFLPYFDEFWTSDNTDALQRIYIQWGTSYFFPAIGMGAHISASPNHQTSRSVPLKFRIDVAMSGRLGMEIQPKNMTEEEKALCRNAIAEYKTIRPVVQFGDIYRLLSPYDKQGAASLMYVSPEKDKAVFYWWKTEHFCNRHLPRVKMAGLAPDKYYKVHELNRIDTEPLKFEGKSFSGAYLNDNGLEIPSTHRVEPSKQNEYASRVLYLEEVTPSFSDNRIEQRPPLRVLCLGNSITRHEYKADIEWFSEWGMAASKEENDYCHQLEKMLSQNR
;
A
#
# COMPACT_ATOMS: atom_id res chain seq x y z
N GLY A 1 21.42 10.17 -18.69
CA GLY A 1 20.96 11.12 -17.78
C GLY A 1 21.77 12.39 -17.69
N GLY A 2 21.23 13.47 -18.19
CA GLY A 2 21.82 14.81 -18.07
C GLY A 2 21.27 15.56 -16.86
N ARG A 3 21.74 16.76 -16.67
CA ARG A 3 21.17 17.69 -15.69
C ARG A 3 19.82 18.20 -16.22
N VAL A 4 18.75 17.97 -15.48
CA VAL A 4 17.44 18.52 -15.78
C VAL A 4 17.24 19.79 -14.97
N ASN A 5 16.77 20.85 -15.61
CA ASN A 5 16.35 22.09 -14.96
C ASN A 5 14.99 22.53 -15.51
N TYR A 6 14.30 23.39 -14.75
CA TYR A 6 12.96 23.84 -15.11
C TYR A 6 12.91 24.62 -16.45
N GLY A 7 14.01 25.20 -16.88
CA GLY A 7 14.10 25.90 -18.15
C GLY A 7 13.93 25.01 -19.38
N PHE A 8 14.05 23.70 -19.22
CA PHE A 8 13.82 22.75 -20.32
C PHE A 8 12.37 22.30 -20.44
N LEU A 9 11.57 22.39 -19.40
CA LEU A 9 10.19 21.89 -19.38
C LEU A 9 9.29 22.45 -20.52
N PRO A 10 9.43 23.71 -20.96
CA PRO A 10 8.67 24.22 -22.09
C PRO A 10 9.03 23.57 -23.45
N TYR A 11 10.16 22.89 -23.55
CA TYR A 11 10.71 22.34 -24.80
C TYR A 11 10.67 20.83 -24.89
N PHE A 12 10.45 20.13 -23.75
CA PHE A 12 10.47 18.68 -23.67
C PHE A 12 9.28 18.16 -22.87
N ASP A 13 8.57 17.19 -23.44
CA ASP A 13 7.44 16.53 -22.81
C ASP A 13 7.86 15.49 -21.75
N GLU A 14 9.12 15.04 -21.82
CA GLU A 14 9.65 13.98 -20.97
C GLU A 14 11.15 14.13 -20.77
N PHE A 15 11.62 13.73 -19.62
CA PHE A 15 13.04 13.66 -19.32
C PHE A 15 13.42 12.32 -18.70
N TRP A 16 14.64 11.92 -18.93
CA TRP A 16 15.22 10.70 -18.40
C TRP A 16 15.91 11.00 -17.06
N THR A 17 15.38 10.42 -15.97
CA THR A 17 15.84 10.74 -14.62
C THR A 17 17.22 10.17 -14.28
N SER A 18 17.55 9.00 -14.82
CA SER A 18 18.82 8.32 -14.62
C SER A 18 18.96 7.15 -15.59
N ASP A 19 20.17 6.88 -16.06
CA ASP A 19 20.50 5.68 -16.84
C ASP A 19 20.46 4.40 -16.00
N ASN A 20 20.34 4.53 -14.68
CA ASN A 20 20.13 3.40 -13.82
C ASN A 20 18.67 2.93 -13.89
N THR A 21 18.47 1.76 -14.49
CA THR A 21 17.17 1.14 -14.74
C THR A 21 16.87 -0.04 -13.79
N ASP A 22 17.72 -0.27 -12.78
CA ASP A 22 17.42 -1.26 -11.73
C ASP A 22 16.15 -0.86 -10.98
N ALA A 23 15.13 -1.73 -11.02
CA ALA A 23 13.81 -1.39 -10.50
C ALA A 23 13.80 -1.04 -8.99
N LEU A 24 14.64 -1.71 -8.18
CA LEU A 24 14.76 -1.38 -6.76
C LEU A 24 15.36 0.02 -6.56
N GLN A 25 16.42 0.34 -7.32
CA GLN A 25 17.04 1.67 -7.25
C GLN A 25 16.14 2.75 -7.87
N ARG A 26 15.33 2.42 -8.87
CA ARG A 26 14.34 3.33 -9.45
C ARG A 26 13.31 3.81 -8.44
N ILE A 27 12.95 3.03 -7.42
CA ILE A 27 12.08 3.51 -6.34
C ILE A 27 12.69 4.76 -5.68
N TYR A 28 13.97 4.73 -5.35
CA TYR A 28 14.68 5.87 -4.75
C TYR A 28 14.83 7.04 -5.72
N ILE A 29 15.19 6.74 -6.97
CA ILE A 29 15.39 7.76 -8.02
C ILE A 29 14.07 8.48 -8.32
N GLN A 30 12.98 7.74 -8.55
CA GLN A 30 11.66 8.29 -8.85
C GLN A 30 11.08 9.03 -7.65
N TRP A 31 11.28 8.52 -6.44
CA TRP A 31 10.91 9.20 -5.21
C TRP A 31 11.61 10.55 -5.08
N GLY A 32 12.94 10.58 -5.19
CA GLY A 32 13.72 11.81 -5.11
C GLY A 32 13.35 12.80 -6.22
N THR A 33 13.19 12.34 -7.46
CA THR A 33 12.78 13.18 -8.60
C THR A 33 11.41 13.81 -8.39
N SER A 34 10.47 13.07 -7.77
CA SER A 34 9.10 13.55 -7.54
C SER A 34 8.99 14.77 -6.62
N TYR A 35 10.03 15.12 -5.87
CA TYR A 35 10.07 16.36 -5.08
C TYR A 35 10.18 17.61 -5.96
N PHE A 36 10.72 17.47 -7.16
CA PHE A 36 11.06 18.59 -8.03
C PHE A 36 10.29 18.58 -9.33
N PHE A 37 9.88 17.40 -9.82
CA PHE A 37 9.26 17.26 -11.13
C PHE A 37 8.01 16.38 -11.07
N PRO A 38 6.95 16.74 -11.82
CA PRO A 38 5.74 15.95 -11.89
C PRO A 38 5.93 14.63 -12.65
N ALA A 39 5.11 13.64 -12.34
CA ALA A 39 5.18 12.32 -12.95
C ALA A 39 4.98 12.33 -14.48
N ILE A 40 4.23 13.30 -15.01
CA ILE A 40 4.02 13.45 -16.47
C ILE A 40 5.33 13.65 -17.23
N GLY A 41 6.31 14.32 -16.64
CA GLY A 41 7.62 14.54 -17.26
C GLY A 41 8.64 13.45 -16.97
N MET A 42 8.37 12.55 -16.03
CA MET A 42 9.34 11.59 -15.51
C MET A 42 9.27 10.26 -16.26
N GLY A 43 10.20 10.01 -17.19
CA GLY A 43 10.36 8.71 -17.84
C GLY A 43 10.68 7.59 -16.86
N ALA A 44 9.86 6.53 -16.90
CA ALA A 44 9.98 5.36 -16.03
C ALA A 44 9.82 4.10 -16.86
N HIS A 45 10.93 3.44 -17.18
CA HIS A 45 10.94 2.32 -18.11
C HIS A 45 11.12 0.98 -17.41
N ILE A 46 10.46 -0.03 -17.96
CA ILE A 46 10.72 -1.43 -17.63
C ILE A 46 11.96 -1.84 -18.41
N SER A 47 13.01 -2.25 -17.70
CA SER A 47 14.27 -2.68 -18.29
C SER A 47 14.46 -4.19 -18.20
N ALA A 48 15.51 -4.71 -18.82
CA ALA A 48 15.90 -6.11 -18.80
C ALA A 48 16.22 -6.62 -17.38
N SER A 49 16.11 -7.92 -17.18
CA SER A 49 16.56 -8.61 -15.97
C SER A 49 17.36 -9.85 -16.40
N PRO A 50 18.59 -10.06 -15.87
CA PRO A 50 19.32 -9.22 -14.92
C PRO A 50 19.58 -7.80 -15.41
N ASN A 51 19.60 -6.82 -14.51
CA ASN A 51 19.91 -5.44 -14.86
C ASN A 51 21.38 -5.29 -15.28
N HIS A 52 21.65 -4.54 -16.35
CA HIS A 52 22.99 -4.42 -16.93
C HIS A 52 24.01 -3.66 -16.05
N GLN A 53 23.55 -2.82 -15.13
CA GLN A 53 24.43 -2.06 -14.22
C GLN A 53 24.65 -2.74 -12.88
N THR A 54 23.58 -3.32 -12.31
CA THR A 54 23.62 -3.88 -10.95
C THR A 54 23.70 -5.40 -10.92
N SER A 55 23.52 -6.07 -12.07
CA SER A 55 23.37 -7.53 -12.17
C SER A 55 22.21 -8.11 -11.36
N ARG A 56 21.34 -7.27 -10.84
CA ARG A 56 20.18 -7.68 -10.04
C ARG A 56 19.10 -8.31 -10.92
N SER A 57 18.63 -9.48 -10.50
CA SER A 57 17.47 -10.13 -11.11
C SER A 57 16.21 -9.78 -10.33
N VAL A 58 15.25 -9.14 -11.00
CA VAL A 58 14.01 -8.66 -10.41
C VAL A 58 12.82 -9.18 -11.22
N PRO A 59 11.77 -9.70 -10.59
CA PRO A 59 10.57 -10.18 -11.28
C PRO A 59 9.94 -9.12 -12.18
N LEU A 60 9.36 -9.55 -13.29
CA LEU A 60 8.76 -8.64 -14.28
C LEU A 60 7.63 -7.81 -13.66
N LYS A 61 6.77 -8.41 -12.83
CA LYS A 61 5.73 -7.66 -12.11
C LYS A 61 6.29 -6.49 -11.33
N PHE A 62 7.33 -6.71 -10.53
CA PHE A 62 7.93 -5.63 -9.73
C PHE A 62 8.49 -4.50 -10.61
N ARG A 63 9.16 -4.86 -11.72
CA ARG A 63 9.68 -3.88 -12.69
C ARG A 63 8.55 -3.05 -13.32
N ILE A 64 7.44 -3.71 -13.67
CA ILE A 64 6.22 -3.07 -14.18
C ILE A 64 5.65 -2.09 -13.16
N ASP A 65 5.40 -2.57 -11.94
CA ASP A 65 4.75 -1.77 -10.90
C ASP A 65 5.56 -0.54 -10.48
N VAL A 66 6.90 -0.64 -10.51
CA VAL A 66 7.77 0.52 -10.30
C VAL A 66 7.67 1.51 -11.45
N ALA A 67 7.71 1.02 -12.69
CA ALA A 67 7.65 1.89 -13.87
C ALA A 67 6.28 2.58 -14.03
N MET A 68 5.20 1.95 -13.61
CA MET A 68 3.84 2.53 -13.66
C MET A 68 3.65 3.74 -12.73
N SER A 69 4.56 3.99 -11.79
CA SER A 69 4.48 5.18 -10.92
C SER A 69 5.03 6.46 -11.55
N GLY A 70 5.44 6.40 -12.81
CA GLY A 70 5.84 7.53 -13.63
C GLY A 70 5.25 7.42 -15.03
N ARG A 71 5.94 8.00 -16.02
CA ARG A 71 5.59 7.87 -17.43
C ARG A 71 6.11 6.53 -17.96
N LEU A 72 5.21 5.56 -18.03
CA LEU A 72 5.54 4.17 -18.35
C LEU A 72 6.14 4.04 -19.75
N GLY A 73 7.31 3.44 -19.85
CA GLY A 73 7.96 3.04 -21.08
C GLY A 73 8.48 1.60 -21.01
N MET A 74 8.82 1.04 -22.18
CA MET A 74 9.33 -0.32 -22.33
C MET A 74 10.73 -0.27 -22.95
N GLU A 75 11.75 -0.63 -22.19
CA GLU A 75 13.16 -0.72 -22.64
C GLU A 75 13.63 -2.17 -22.56
N ILE A 76 12.82 -3.06 -23.12
CA ILE A 76 13.09 -4.51 -23.20
C ILE A 76 12.86 -4.98 -24.63
N GLN A 77 13.54 -6.07 -25.00
CA GLN A 77 13.39 -6.65 -26.33
C GLN A 77 12.32 -7.75 -26.33
N PRO A 78 11.16 -7.54 -26.99
CA PRO A 78 10.08 -8.51 -26.99
C PRO A 78 10.45 -9.90 -27.52
N LYS A 79 11.48 -9.97 -28.39
CA LYS A 79 11.99 -11.25 -28.92
C LYS A 79 12.59 -12.16 -27.86
N ASN A 80 13.04 -11.60 -26.73
CA ASN A 80 13.66 -12.32 -25.61
C ASN A 80 12.65 -12.68 -24.51
N MET A 81 11.37 -12.32 -24.67
CA MET A 81 10.32 -12.53 -23.69
C MET A 81 9.53 -13.81 -23.98
N THR A 82 9.10 -14.49 -22.92
CA THR A 82 8.11 -15.57 -23.05
C THR A 82 6.72 -15.03 -23.40
N GLU A 83 5.81 -15.88 -23.83
CA GLU A 83 4.43 -15.45 -24.15
C GLU A 83 3.68 -14.98 -22.90
N GLU A 84 3.95 -15.58 -21.74
CA GLU A 84 3.41 -15.16 -20.45
C GLU A 84 3.89 -13.76 -20.08
N GLU A 85 5.18 -13.48 -20.24
CA GLU A 85 5.75 -12.15 -20.00
C GLU A 85 5.16 -11.09 -20.94
N LYS A 86 5.00 -11.44 -22.24
CA LYS A 86 4.32 -10.55 -23.20
C LYS A 86 2.85 -10.32 -22.84
N ALA A 87 2.16 -11.35 -22.36
CA ALA A 87 0.78 -11.23 -21.91
C ALA A 87 0.67 -10.30 -20.70
N LEU A 88 1.55 -10.47 -19.69
CA LEU A 88 1.61 -9.60 -18.52
C LEU A 88 1.89 -8.14 -18.92
N CYS A 89 2.83 -7.90 -19.83
CA CYS A 89 3.11 -6.55 -20.33
C CYS A 89 1.93 -5.94 -21.09
N ARG A 90 1.24 -6.71 -21.95
CA ARG A 90 0.04 -6.23 -22.66
C ARG A 90 -1.05 -5.81 -21.67
N ASN A 91 -1.30 -6.62 -20.64
CA ASN A 91 -2.25 -6.29 -19.58
C ASN A 91 -1.83 -5.01 -18.84
N ALA A 92 -0.59 -4.95 -18.40
CA ALA A 92 -0.05 -3.80 -17.68
C ALA A 92 -0.16 -2.49 -18.49
N ILE A 93 0.10 -2.53 -19.79
CA ILE A 93 -0.07 -1.37 -20.67
C ILE A 93 -1.54 -0.95 -20.77
N ALA A 94 -2.46 -1.91 -20.86
CA ALA A 94 -3.90 -1.63 -20.88
C ALA A 94 -4.36 -0.99 -19.56
N GLU A 95 -3.99 -1.54 -18.44
CA GLU A 95 -4.28 -1.00 -17.11
C GLU A 95 -3.63 0.37 -16.89
N TYR A 96 -2.37 0.54 -17.30
CA TYR A 96 -1.71 1.85 -17.21
C TYR A 96 -2.45 2.94 -18.00
N LYS A 97 -2.96 2.63 -19.19
CA LYS A 97 -3.74 3.59 -19.99
C LYS A 97 -4.98 4.07 -19.23
N THR A 98 -5.59 3.24 -18.41
CA THR A 98 -6.74 3.60 -17.57
C THR A 98 -6.33 4.53 -16.43
N ILE A 99 -5.22 4.24 -15.75
CA ILE A 99 -4.76 5.02 -14.59
C ILE A 99 -3.87 6.22 -14.96
N ARG A 100 -3.37 6.27 -16.19
CA ARG A 100 -2.42 7.29 -16.65
C ARG A 100 -2.85 8.73 -16.33
N PRO A 101 -4.13 9.14 -16.50
CA PRO A 101 -4.55 10.49 -16.14
C PRO A 101 -4.34 10.81 -14.66
N VAL A 102 -4.61 9.85 -13.78
CA VAL A 102 -4.41 10.01 -12.33
C VAL A 102 -2.93 10.10 -11.99
N VAL A 103 -2.09 9.23 -12.57
CA VAL A 103 -0.64 9.22 -12.32
C VAL A 103 0.03 10.49 -12.82
N GLN A 104 -0.36 10.98 -14.00
CA GLN A 104 0.31 12.11 -14.64
C GLN A 104 -0.19 13.48 -14.18
N PHE A 105 -1.44 13.61 -13.78
CA PHE A 105 -2.09 14.88 -13.44
C PHE A 105 -2.64 14.95 -12.02
N GLY A 106 -2.62 13.84 -11.28
CA GLY A 106 -3.08 13.81 -9.90
C GLY A 106 -2.04 14.35 -8.92
N ASP A 107 -2.52 14.69 -7.73
CA ASP A 107 -1.67 15.07 -6.60
C ASP A 107 -0.92 13.87 -6.05
N ILE A 108 0.39 14.02 -5.83
CA ILE A 108 1.23 12.97 -5.26
C ILE A 108 1.25 13.04 -3.73
N TYR A 109 1.02 11.91 -3.09
CA TYR A 109 1.16 11.71 -1.65
C TYR A 109 2.23 10.64 -1.38
N ARG A 110 3.30 11.02 -0.69
CA ARG A 110 4.40 10.14 -0.30
C ARG A 110 4.08 9.56 1.07
N LEU A 111 3.78 8.26 1.15
CA LEU A 111 3.22 7.63 2.34
C LEU A 111 4.29 6.95 3.20
N LEU A 112 5.19 6.21 2.57
CA LEU A 112 6.25 5.48 3.25
C LEU A 112 7.56 5.67 2.47
N SER A 113 8.48 6.40 3.07
CA SER A 113 9.75 6.75 2.43
C SER A 113 10.68 5.53 2.28
N PRO A 114 11.27 5.32 1.09
CA PRO A 114 12.28 4.28 0.93
C PRO A 114 13.55 4.54 1.76
N TYR A 115 13.78 5.79 2.18
CA TYR A 115 14.95 6.16 2.98
C TYR A 115 14.79 5.85 4.47
N ASP A 116 13.56 5.62 4.95
CA ASP A 116 13.28 5.34 6.36
C ASP A 116 13.63 3.90 6.78
N LYS A 117 14.10 3.06 5.83
CA LYS A 117 14.54 1.67 6.06
C LYS A 117 13.51 0.82 6.81
N GLN A 118 12.24 1.04 6.52
CA GLN A 118 11.13 0.27 7.11
C GLN A 118 10.82 -1.03 6.34
N GLY A 119 11.61 -1.35 5.32
CA GLY A 119 11.48 -2.55 4.51
C GLY A 119 10.47 -2.44 3.37
N ALA A 120 9.80 -1.31 3.24
CA ALA A 120 8.87 -1.01 2.15
C ALA A 120 8.87 0.48 1.81
N ALA A 121 8.39 0.80 0.61
CA ALA A 121 8.10 2.16 0.18
C ALA A 121 6.68 2.23 -0.37
N SER A 122 6.04 3.38 -0.26
CA SER A 122 4.67 3.57 -0.76
C SER A 122 4.41 5.03 -1.10
N LEU A 123 3.74 5.26 -2.20
CA LEU A 123 3.19 6.55 -2.59
C LEU A 123 1.83 6.35 -3.26
N MET A 124 1.09 7.43 -3.42
CA MET A 124 -0.14 7.39 -4.20
C MET A 124 -0.35 8.69 -4.98
N TYR A 125 -1.16 8.59 -6.02
CA TYR A 125 -1.68 9.73 -6.77
C TYR A 125 -3.19 9.78 -6.59
N VAL A 126 -3.73 10.98 -6.43
CA VAL A 126 -5.18 11.23 -6.29
C VAL A 126 -5.59 12.24 -7.35
N SER A 127 -6.66 11.95 -8.09
CA SER A 127 -7.23 12.88 -9.07
C SER A 127 -7.65 14.21 -8.40
N PRO A 128 -7.63 15.34 -9.12
CA PRO A 128 -8.07 16.63 -8.59
C PRO A 128 -9.48 16.60 -8.01
N GLU A 129 -10.38 15.86 -8.64
CA GLU A 129 -11.78 15.66 -8.23
C GLU A 129 -11.92 14.70 -7.06
N LYS A 130 -10.83 14.03 -6.67
CA LYS A 130 -10.80 12.99 -5.63
C LYS A 130 -11.80 11.85 -5.89
N ASP A 131 -12.05 11.54 -7.15
CA ASP A 131 -12.90 10.43 -7.58
C ASP A 131 -12.09 9.17 -7.87
N LYS A 132 -10.79 9.32 -8.13
CA LYS A 132 -9.88 8.23 -8.47
C LYS A 132 -8.55 8.38 -7.76
N ALA A 133 -7.94 7.25 -7.40
CA ALA A 133 -6.60 7.24 -6.88
C ALA A 133 -5.84 5.99 -7.30
N VAL A 134 -4.51 6.08 -7.34
CA VAL A 134 -3.62 4.94 -7.58
C VAL A 134 -2.61 4.87 -6.46
N PHE A 135 -2.62 3.78 -5.74
CA PHE A 135 -1.74 3.51 -4.61
C PHE A 135 -0.68 2.49 -5.01
N TYR A 136 0.57 2.78 -4.69
CA TYR A 136 1.73 1.94 -4.95
C TYR A 136 2.37 1.52 -3.64
N TRP A 137 2.75 0.25 -3.59
CA TRP A 137 3.51 -0.32 -2.49
C TRP A 137 4.57 -1.26 -3.04
N TRP A 138 5.82 -1.13 -2.56
CA TRP A 138 6.96 -1.93 -2.96
C TRP A 138 7.73 -2.39 -1.74
N LYS A 139 8.06 -3.67 -1.69
CA LYS A 139 8.99 -4.22 -0.71
C LYS A 139 10.41 -3.84 -1.12
N THR A 140 11.13 -3.14 -0.24
CA THR A 140 12.48 -2.65 -0.51
C THR A 140 13.57 -3.50 0.11
N GLU A 141 13.21 -4.30 1.11
CA GLU A 141 14.15 -5.17 1.83
C GLU A 141 13.49 -6.51 2.15
N HIS A 142 14.28 -7.56 2.17
CA HIS A 142 13.83 -8.88 2.58
C HIS A 142 14.25 -9.17 4.02
N PHE A 143 13.25 -9.37 4.88
CA PHE A 143 13.47 -9.77 6.27
C PHE A 143 12.66 -11.01 6.59
N CYS A 144 13.28 -12.00 7.23
CA CYS A 144 12.56 -13.08 7.86
C CYS A 144 11.82 -12.55 9.09
N ASN A 145 10.55 -12.91 9.23
CA ASN A 145 9.73 -12.64 10.42
C ASN A 145 9.55 -11.17 10.81
N ARG A 146 9.67 -10.24 9.86
CA ARG A 146 9.36 -8.83 10.10
C ARG A 146 7.96 -8.51 9.58
N HIS A 147 7.13 -7.94 10.46
CA HIS A 147 5.88 -7.31 10.04
C HIS A 147 6.19 -5.96 9.41
N LEU A 148 5.68 -5.77 8.20
CA LEU A 148 5.75 -4.47 7.54
C LEU A 148 4.62 -3.57 8.04
N PRO A 149 4.85 -2.24 8.09
CA PRO A 149 3.85 -1.33 8.62
C PRO A 149 2.59 -1.33 7.76
N ARG A 150 1.44 -1.15 8.41
CA ARG A 150 0.18 -0.81 7.73
C ARG A 150 0.34 0.58 7.12
N VAL A 151 -0.06 0.75 5.88
CA VAL A 151 0.10 2.02 5.18
C VAL A 151 -1.24 2.77 5.15
N LYS A 152 -1.27 3.91 5.82
CA LYS A 152 -2.38 4.86 5.72
C LYS A 152 -2.32 5.57 4.38
N MET A 153 -3.49 5.79 3.78
CA MET A 153 -3.60 6.57 2.56
C MET A 153 -3.70 8.06 2.88
N ALA A 154 -3.62 8.90 1.86
CA ALA A 154 -3.73 10.35 2.02
C ALA A 154 -4.40 10.99 0.80
N GLY A 155 -5.02 12.15 1.00
CA GLY A 155 -5.62 12.94 -0.08
C GLY A 155 -7.03 12.50 -0.50
N LEU A 156 -7.53 11.36 -0.05
CA LEU A 156 -8.88 10.91 -0.34
C LEU A 156 -9.92 11.78 0.37
N ALA A 157 -11.07 12.03 -0.27
CA ALA A 157 -12.18 12.74 0.35
C ALA A 157 -12.79 11.86 1.45
N PRO A 158 -12.86 12.33 2.72
CA PRO A 158 -13.30 11.50 3.84
C PRO A 158 -14.71 10.94 3.72
N ASP A 159 -15.59 11.69 3.07
CA ASP A 159 -17.02 11.42 2.87
C ASP A 159 -17.35 10.58 1.64
N LYS A 160 -16.37 10.37 0.75
CA LYS A 160 -16.52 9.52 -0.43
C LYS A 160 -16.19 8.06 -0.10
N TYR A 161 -16.74 7.14 -0.89
CA TYR A 161 -16.44 5.72 -0.81
C TYR A 161 -15.66 5.30 -2.05
N TYR A 162 -14.66 4.47 -1.84
CA TYR A 162 -13.75 4.02 -2.90
C TYR A 162 -13.74 2.50 -2.97
N LYS A 163 -14.03 1.97 -4.16
CA LYS A 163 -13.85 0.57 -4.46
C LYS A 163 -12.40 0.30 -4.82
N VAL A 164 -11.82 -0.75 -4.25
CA VAL A 164 -10.39 -1.06 -4.37
C VAL A 164 -10.20 -2.23 -5.32
N HIS A 165 -9.31 -2.06 -6.30
CA HIS A 165 -8.93 -3.09 -7.27
C HIS A 165 -7.41 -3.22 -7.36
N GLU A 166 -6.88 -4.43 -7.33
CA GLU A 166 -5.46 -4.70 -7.58
C GLU A 166 -5.18 -4.77 -9.08
N LEU A 167 -4.22 -3.97 -9.54
CA LEU A 167 -3.71 -3.98 -10.91
C LEU A 167 -2.53 -4.96 -11.04
N ASN A 168 -2.27 -5.45 -12.26
CA ASN A 168 -1.18 -6.38 -12.57
C ASN A 168 -1.15 -7.60 -11.63
N ARG A 169 -2.31 -8.07 -11.20
CA ARG A 169 -2.40 -9.20 -10.30
C ARG A 169 -1.81 -10.46 -10.93
N ILE A 170 -0.89 -11.09 -10.21
CA ILE A 170 -0.30 -12.38 -10.56
C ILE A 170 -0.76 -13.50 -9.60
N ASP A 171 -1.27 -13.14 -8.42
CA ASP A 171 -1.76 -14.11 -7.45
C ASP A 171 -3.00 -14.84 -7.97
N THR A 172 -3.07 -16.15 -7.68
CA THR A 172 -4.23 -16.97 -8.01
C THR A 172 -5.47 -16.51 -7.28
N GLU A 173 -5.30 -16.06 -6.03
CA GLU A 173 -6.39 -15.57 -5.20
C GLU A 173 -6.34 -14.05 -5.04
N PRO A 174 -7.51 -13.38 -5.08
CA PRO A 174 -7.56 -11.95 -4.89
C PRO A 174 -7.18 -11.55 -3.46
N LEU A 175 -6.80 -10.30 -3.29
CA LEU A 175 -6.59 -9.69 -1.98
C LEU A 175 -7.90 -9.69 -1.17
N LYS A 176 -7.81 -9.78 0.15
CA LYS A 176 -8.98 -9.81 1.05
C LYS A 176 -9.92 -8.59 0.89
N PHE A 177 -9.40 -7.50 0.38
CA PHE A 177 -10.12 -6.26 0.13
C PHE A 177 -10.42 -5.99 -1.36
N GLU A 178 -10.09 -6.91 -2.25
CA GLU A 178 -10.40 -6.80 -3.68
C GLU A 178 -11.90 -6.62 -3.91
N GLY A 179 -12.26 -5.61 -4.71
CA GLY A 179 -13.64 -5.29 -5.03
C GLY A 179 -14.47 -4.72 -3.89
N LYS A 180 -13.89 -4.54 -2.68
CA LYS A 180 -14.60 -3.95 -1.54
C LYS A 180 -14.49 -2.43 -1.55
N SER A 181 -15.50 -1.80 -0.97
CA SER A 181 -15.58 -0.34 -0.85
C SER A 181 -15.29 0.10 0.59
N PHE A 182 -14.52 1.17 0.74
CA PHE A 182 -14.15 1.78 2.01
C PHE A 182 -14.37 3.28 1.95
N SER A 183 -14.74 3.91 3.05
CA SER A 183 -14.77 5.37 3.10
C SER A 183 -13.36 5.95 3.04
N GLY A 184 -13.22 7.14 2.44
CA GLY A 184 -11.94 7.84 2.42
C GLY A 184 -11.41 8.12 3.82
N ALA A 185 -12.29 8.42 4.79
CA ALA A 185 -11.91 8.54 6.20
C ALA A 185 -11.25 7.26 6.72
N TYR A 186 -11.85 6.09 6.49
CA TYR A 186 -11.25 4.82 6.91
C TYR A 186 -9.87 4.58 6.27
N LEU A 187 -9.74 4.82 4.97
CA LEU A 187 -8.47 4.62 4.25
C LEU A 187 -7.38 5.59 4.70
N ASN A 188 -7.74 6.85 4.99
CA ASN A 188 -6.80 7.85 5.49
C ASN A 188 -6.37 7.58 6.93
N ASP A 189 -7.26 7.14 7.80
CA ASP A 189 -6.98 6.97 9.23
C ASP A 189 -6.40 5.60 9.57
N ASN A 190 -6.91 4.55 8.94
CA ASN A 190 -6.54 3.15 9.22
C ASN A 190 -5.65 2.53 8.14
N GLY A 191 -5.86 2.90 6.86
CA GLY A 191 -5.17 2.30 5.73
C GLY A 191 -5.53 0.82 5.53
N LEU A 192 -4.75 0.17 4.67
CA LEU A 192 -4.89 -1.25 4.37
C LEU A 192 -3.64 -2.03 4.80
N GLU A 193 -3.86 -3.27 5.20
CA GLU A 193 -2.78 -4.23 5.43
C GLU A 193 -2.37 -4.83 4.09
N ILE A 194 -1.20 -4.45 3.59
CA ILE A 194 -0.71 -4.88 2.29
C ILE A 194 0.11 -6.17 2.45
N PRO A 195 -0.30 -7.29 1.83
CA PRO A 195 0.49 -8.51 1.87
C PRO A 195 1.85 -8.33 1.21
N SER A 196 2.90 -8.67 1.94
CA SER A 196 4.30 -8.54 1.50
C SER A 196 4.82 -9.73 0.71
N THR A 197 3.94 -10.65 0.33
CA THR A 197 4.26 -11.86 -0.44
C THR A 197 3.22 -12.08 -1.52
N HIS A 198 3.63 -12.72 -2.61
CA HIS A 198 2.76 -13.24 -3.65
C HIS A 198 2.52 -14.74 -3.44
N ARG A 199 1.31 -15.20 -3.74
CA ARG A 199 0.93 -16.62 -3.65
C ARG A 199 1.11 -17.30 -5.00
N VAL A 200 2.31 -17.22 -5.55
CA VAL A 200 2.70 -17.84 -6.82
C VAL A 200 4.04 -18.55 -6.68
N GLU A 201 4.21 -19.63 -7.42
CA GLU A 201 5.50 -20.29 -7.56
C GLU A 201 6.20 -19.83 -8.87
N PRO A 202 7.52 -19.68 -8.89
CA PRO A 202 8.46 -19.90 -7.79
C PRO A 202 8.54 -18.72 -6.81
N SER A 203 8.93 -19.01 -5.58
CA SER A 203 8.97 -18.07 -4.45
C SER A 203 9.86 -16.83 -4.60
N LYS A 204 10.64 -16.72 -5.69
CA LYS A 204 11.46 -15.52 -6.03
C LYS A 204 10.64 -14.22 -6.11
N GLN A 205 9.34 -14.34 -6.39
CA GLN A 205 8.41 -13.19 -6.40
C GLN A 205 8.30 -12.52 -5.02
N ASN A 206 8.64 -13.23 -3.94
CA ASN A 206 8.48 -12.74 -2.58
C ASN A 206 9.66 -11.89 -2.08
N GLU A 207 10.82 -11.99 -2.71
CA GLU A 207 11.95 -11.10 -2.41
C GLU A 207 11.63 -9.66 -2.83
N TYR A 208 10.99 -9.50 -4.00
CA TYR A 208 10.61 -8.23 -4.59
C TYR A 208 9.10 -8.18 -4.82
N ALA A 209 8.33 -8.19 -3.73
CA ALA A 209 6.87 -8.08 -3.83
C ALA A 209 6.44 -6.62 -4.05
N SER A 210 5.41 -6.43 -4.86
CA SER A 210 4.81 -5.12 -5.11
C SER A 210 3.30 -5.22 -5.27
N ARG A 211 2.59 -4.13 -4.97
CA ARG A 211 1.14 -4.01 -5.14
C ARG A 211 0.82 -2.64 -5.72
N VAL A 212 -0.05 -2.63 -6.72
CA VAL A 212 -0.65 -1.42 -7.26
C VAL A 212 -2.15 -1.53 -7.09
N LEU A 213 -2.75 -0.58 -6.39
CA LEU A 213 -4.19 -0.56 -6.15
C LEU A 213 -4.79 0.64 -6.88
N TYR A 214 -5.84 0.39 -7.64
CA TYR A 214 -6.69 1.43 -8.21
C TYR A 214 -7.91 1.58 -7.33
N LEU A 215 -8.21 2.83 -6.97
CA LEU A 215 -9.35 3.22 -6.17
C LEU A 215 -10.25 4.08 -7.04
N GLU A 216 -11.53 3.75 -7.09
CA GLU A 216 -12.54 4.50 -7.83
C GLU A 216 -13.71 4.81 -6.93
N GLU A 217 -14.16 6.08 -6.96
CA GLU A 217 -15.35 6.51 -6.22
C GLU A 217 -16.56 5.70 -6.65
N VAL A 218 -17.31 5.24 -5.67
CA VAL A 218 -18.58 4.56 -5.87
C VAL A 218 -19.64 5.16 -4.97
N THR A 219 -20.87 5.24 -5.47
CA THR A 219 -22.01 5.53 -4.62
C THR A 219 -22.32 4.27 -3.82
N PRO A 220 -22.29 4.31 -2.48
CA PRO A 220 -22.64 3.15 -1.67
C PRO A 220 -24.07 2.72 -2.03
N SER A 221 -24.25 1.49 -2.51
CA SER A 221 -25.59 0.95 -2.66
C SER A 221 -26.11 0.65 -1.25
N PHE A 222 -27.26 1.21 -0.89
CA PHE A 222 -27.90 0.92 0.39
C PHE A 222 -28.27 -0.57 0.58
N SER A 223 -28.19 -1.38 -0.46
CA SER A 223 -28.34 -2.83 -0.39
C SER A 223 -27.14 -3.54 0.27
N ASP A 224 -25.93 -2.93 0.23
CA ASP A 224 -24.76 -3.42 0.96
C ASP A 224 -24.70 -2.88 2.40
N ASN A 225 -25.53 -1.91 2.74
CA ASN A 225 -25.84 -1.50 4.11
C ASN A 225 -26.84 -2.48 4.75
N ARG A 226 -26.59 -3.77 4.69
CA ARG A 226 -26.76 -4.51 5.94
C ARG A 226 -25.76 -3.85 6.89
N ILE A 227 -26.27 -2.95 7.73
CA ILE A 227 -25.86 -2.96 9.11
C ILE A 227 -26.15 -4.39 9.52
N GLU A 228 -25.21 -5.31 9.24
CA GLU A 228 -25.10 -6.49 10.05
C GLU A 228 -25.11 -5.89 11.43
N GLN A 229 -26.13 -6.17 12.19
CA GLN A 229 -26.12 -5.94 13.62
C GLN A 229 -24.79 -6.57 14.01
N ARG A 230 -23.78 -5.72 14.17
CA ARG A 230 -22.45 -6.22 14.51
C ARG A 230 -22.70 -7.08 15.72
N PRO A 231 -22.37 -8.36 15.70
CA PRO A 231 -22.55 -9.18 16.88
C PRO A 231 -21.91 -8.40 18.03
N PRO A 232 -22.53 -8.35 19.21
CA PRO A 232 -22.02 -7.56 20.31
C PRO A 232 -20.52 -7.82 20.41
N LEU A 233 -19.71 -6.74 20.45
CA LEU A 233 -18.26 -6.86 20.50
C LEU A 233 -17.93 -7.69 21.74
N ARG A 234 -17.47 -8.92 21.51
CA ARG A 234 -17.00 -9.78 22.58
C ARG A 234 -15.50 -9.56 22.73
N VAL A 235 -15.11 -8.92 23.82
CA VAL A 235 -13.71 -8.71 24.16
C VAL A 235 -13.31 -9.79 25.14
N LEU A 236 -12.36 -10.65 24.75
CA LEU A 236 -11.72 -11.59 25.66
C LEU A 236 -10.48 -10.92 26.24
N CYS A 237 -10.52 -10.55 27.51
CA CYS A 237 -9.35 -10.06 28.23
C CYS A 237 -8.53 -11.26 28.71
N LEU A 238 -7.38 -11.50 28.09
CA LEU A 238 -6.41 -12.50 28.54
C LEU A 238 -5.33 -11.77 29.34
N GLY A 239 -5.17 -12.16 30.58
CA GLY A 239 -4.19 -11.52 31.45
C GLY A 239 -3.95 -12.33 32.73
N ASN A 240 -3.05 -11.78 33.53
CA ASN A 240 -2.74 -12.30 34.87
C ASN A 240 -3.53 -11.52 35.93
N SER A 241 -3.03 -11.48 37.15
CA SER A 241 -3.63 -10.79 38.31
C SER A 241 -3.94 -9.30 38.09
N ILE A 242 -3.36 -8.64 37.09
CA ILE A 242 -3.70 -7.24 36.74
C ILE A 242 -5.05 -7.18 36.01
N THR A 243 -5.39 -8.20 35.22
CA THR A 243 -6.68 -8.27 34.50
C THR A 243 -7.81 -8.74 35.39
N ARG A 244 -7.61 -9.82 36.14
CA ARG A 244 -8.50 -10.34 37.12
C ARG A 244 -7.70 -11.16 38.16
N HIS A 245 -8.02 -11.01 39.41
CA HIS A 245 -7.40 -11.75 40.49
C HIS A 245 -8.48 -12.37 41.37
N GLU A 246 -8.31 -13.63 41.72
CA GLU A 246 -9.15 -14.29 42.70
C GLU A 246 -8.87 -13.78 44.12
N TYR A 247 -9.85 -13.93 45.00
CA TYR A 247 -9.72 -13.62 46.43
C TYR A 247 -8.49 -14.32 47.04
N LYS A 248 -7.61 -13.56 47.67
CA LYS A 248 -6.43 -14.07 48.39
C LYS A 248 -6.16 -13.28 49.66
N ALA A 249 -6.55 -13.85 50.80
CA ALA A 249 -6.40 -13.20 52.09
C ALA A 249 -4.92 -13.08 52.56
N ASP A 250 -4.05 -13.96 52.08
CA ASP A 250 -2.60 -13.98 52.40
C ASP A 250 -1.83 -12.76 51.85
N ILE A 251 -2.37 -12.08 50.83
CA ILE A 251 -1.84 -10.84 50.29
C ILE A 251 -2.78 -9.66 50.48
N GLU A 252 -3.75 -9.78 51.41
CA GLU A 252 -4.75 -8.74 51.68
C GLU A 252 -5.61 -8.34 50.49
N TRP A 253 -5.82 -9.26 49.53
CA TRP A 253 -6.70 -9.05 48.40
C TRP A 253 -8.05 -9.72 48.61
N PHE A 254 -9.08 -8.90 48.79
CA PHE A 254 -10.42 -9.33 49.17
C PHE A 254 -11.45 -9.22 48.04
N SER A 255 -10.99 -9.18 46.79
CA SER A 255 -11.85 -8.91 45.64
C SER A 255 -11.53 -9.82 44.48
N GLU A 256 -12.46 -9.91 43.50
CA GLU A 256 -12.30 -10.75 42.28
C GLU A 256 -12.09 -9.93 41.01
N TRP A 257 -11.67 -8.69 41.11
CA TRP A 257 -11.30 -7.84 39.95
C TRP A 257 -9.80 -7.65 39.84
N GLY A 258 -9.34 -6.89 38.81
CA GLY A 258 -7.92 -6.70 38.57
C GLY A 258 -7.18 -6.04 39.71
N MET A 259 -6.03 -6.61 40.09
CA MET A 259 -5.14 -6.01 41.09
C MET A 259 -4.76 -4.59 40.69
N ALA A 260 -4.55 -3.72 41.63
CA ALA A 260 -4.29 -2.29 41.45
C ALA A 260 -5.52 -1.42 41.13
N ALA A 261 -6.71 -1.99 40.98
CA ALA A 261 -7.93 -1.20 40.89
C ALA A 261 -8.54 -1.02 42.30
N SER A 262 -8.98 0.18 42.62
CA SER A 262 -9.62 0.49 43.93
C SER A 262 -11.02 -0.06 44.03
N LYS A 263 -11.66 -0.37 42.91
CA LYS A 263 -13.01 -0.91 42.76
C LYS A 263 -13.12 -1.69 41.46
N GLU A 264 -14.12 -2.59 41.37
CA GLU A 264 -14.39 -3.39 40.17
C GLU A 264 -14.56 -2.52 38.90
N GLU A 265 -15.34 -1.47 39.00
CA GLU A 265 -15.59 -0.53 37.88
C GLU A 265 -14.37 0.22 37.38
N ASN A 266 -13.27 0.20 38.14
CA ASN A 266 -12.00 0.86 37.81
C ASN A 266 -10.93 -0.10 37.30
N ASP A 267 -11.23 -1.40 37.22
CA ASP A 267 -10.28 -2.34 36.66
C ASP A 267 -10.16 -2.16 35.13
N TYR A 268 -9.10 -2.71 34.57
CA TYR A 268 -8.78 -2.56 33.14
C TYR A 268 -9.92 -3.03 32.22
N CYS A 269 -10.56 -4.14 32.54
CA CYS A 269 -11.61 -4.73 31.71
C CYS A 269 -12.86 -3.84 31.66
N HIS A 270 -13.31 -3.35 32.83
CA HIS A 270 -14.47 -2.47 32.92
C HIS A 270 -14.23 -1.09 32.34
N GLN A 271 -13.02 -0.54 32.49
CA GLN A 271 -12.65 0.71 31.83
C GLN A 271 -12.61 0.57 30.31
N LEU A 272 -12.09 -0.55 29.80
CA LEU A 272 -12.07 -0.85 28.36
C LEU A 272 -13.48 -0.98 27.80
N GLU A 273 -14.37 -1.69 28.50
CA GLU A 273 -15.78 -1.83 28.13
C GLU A 273 -16.47 -0.46 28.03
N LYS A 274 -16.26 0.39 29.03
CA LYS A 274 -16.79 1.75 29.06
C LYS A 274 -16.32 2.59 27.89
N MET A 275 -15.02 2.55 27.59
CA MET A 275 -14.44 3.27 26.45
C MET A 275 -15.01 2.78 25.11
N LEU A 276 -15.16 1.47 24.93
CA LEU A 276 -15.70 0.88 23.71
C LEU A 276 -17.19 1.13 23.54
N SER A 277 -17.93 1.30 24.64
CA SER A 277 -19.37 1.60 24.63
C SER A 277 -19.67 3.07 24.32
N GLN A 278 -18.77 3.99 24.65
CA GLN A 278 -18.92 5.44 24.41
C GLN A 278 -18.62 5.84 22.95
N ASN A 279 -17.94 4.99 22.18
CA ASN A 279 -17.55 5.23 20.79
C ASN A 279 -18.41 4.45 19.77
N ARG A 280 -19.64 4.08 20.14
CA ARG A 280 -20.63 3.44 19.27
C ARG A 280 -21.68 4.40 18.76
#